data_fda1a4b56e6290f1496214e70e9378c3
#
_entry.id   fda1a4b56e6290f1496214e70e9378c3
#
_cell.length_a   1.000
_cell.length_b   1.000
_cell.length_c   1.000
_cell.angle_alpha   90.00
_cell.angle_beta   90.00
_cell.angle_gamma   90.00
#
_symmetry.space_group_name_H-M   'P 1'
#
loop_
_entity.id
_entity.type
_entity.pdbx_description
1 polymer ?
#
loop_
_entity_poly.entity_id
_entity_poly.type
_entity_poly.pdbx_seq_one_letter_code
_entity_poly.pdbx_strand_id
1 'polypeptide(L)'
;MDSIKDTNFTDSELVELTDLYNAMLTMKDSAEMHKFFVDLCSINELHSFLHRWQIVRRIEQGKSYEEIIREISPAEDQGDKADSESTGRVRGKARSSTKVSSTTISRVKNCYVNPEGGDRTALNRLKEDSEENNNK
;
A
#
# COMPACT_ATOMS: atom_id res chain seq x y z
N MET A 1 -13.08 7.71 -23.48
CA MET A 1 -12.52 7.80 -22.30
C MET A 1 -13.42 7.62 -21.18
N ASP A 2 -13.14 6.71 -20.32
CA ASP A 2 -14.03 6.42 -19.27
C ASP A 2 -13.86 7.38 -18.13
N SER A 3 -14.93 7.86 -17.62
CA SER A 3 -14.89 8.70 -16.46
C SER A 3 -14.95 7.87 -15.23
N ILE A 4 -14.34 8.35 -14.16
CA ILE A 4 -14.41 7.66 -12.90
C ILE A 4 -15.80 7.79 -12.32
N LYS A 5 -16.38 6.70 -11.85
CA LYS A 5 -17.67 6.73 -11.24
C LYS A 5 -17.59 6.15 -9.85
N ASP A 6 -17.88 6.92 -8.86
CA ASP A 6 -17.80 6.47 -7.50
C ASP A 6 -18.70 7.34 -6.64
N THR A 7 -19.67 6.74 -6.00
CA THR A 7 -20.66 7.49 -5.25
C THR A 7 -20.13 8.01 -3.92
N ASN A 8 -18.93 7.63 -3.52
CA ASN A 8 -18.32 8.16 -2.34
C ASN A 8 -17.83 9.58 -2.52
N PHE A 9 -17.82 10.09 -3.75
CA PHE A 9 -17.30 11.41 -4.05
C PHE A 9 -18.32 12.23 -4.82
N THR A 10 -18.26 13.53 -4.66
CA THR A 10 -19.14 14.41 -5.46
C THR A 10 -18.59 14.52 -6.86
N ASP A 11 -19.39 15.02 -7.79
CA ASP A 11 -18.94 15.18 -9.17
C ASP A 11 -17.73 16.11 -9.25
N SER A 12 -17.71 17.18 -8.48
CA SER A 12 -16.59 18.08 -8.50
C SER A 12 -15.36 17.40 -7.93
N GLU A 13 -15.50 16.59 -6.89
CA GLU A 13 -14.37 15.87 -6.36
C GLU A 13 -13.83 14.86 -7.35
N LEU A 14 -14.70 14.23 -8.14
CA LEU A 14 -14.24 13.28 -9.13
C LEU A 14 -13.41 13.95 -10.22
N VAL A 15 -13.74 15.16 -10.58
CA VAL A 15 -12.98 15.90 -11.56
C VAL A 15 -11.58 16.17 -11.01
N GLU A 16 -11.50 16.57 -9.76
CA GLU A 16 -10.22 16.87 -9.15
C GLU A 16 -9.41 15.61 -8.88
N LEU A 17 -10.10 14.52 -8.54
CA LEU A 17 -9.45 13.24 -8.35
C LEU A 17 -8.83 12.75 -9.66
N THR A 18 -9.55 12.95 -10.76
CA THR A 18 -9.04 12.60 -12.07
C THR A 18 -7.79 13.41 -12.38
N ASP A 19 -7.78 14.68 -12.01
CA ASP A 19 -6.63 15.53 -12.22
C ASP A 19 -5.44 14.99 -11.42
N LEU A 20 -5.65 14.56 -10.18
CA LEU A 20 -4.60 13.97 -9.39
C LEU A 20 -4.05 12.71 -10.06
N TYR A 21 -4.92 11.85 -10.52
CA TYR A 21 -4.49 10.62 -11.18
C TYR A 21 -3.71 10.92 -12.46
N ASN A 22 -4.13 11.92 -13.20
CA ASN A 22 -3.42 12.31 -14.40
C ASN A 22 -2.03 12.83 -14.06
N ALA A 23 -1.88 13.55 -12.95
CA ALA A 23 -0.58 14.00 -12.52
C ALA A 23 0.30 12.79 -12.15
N MET A 24 -0.26 11.80 -11.48
CA MET A 24 0.49 10.63 -11.14
C MET A 24 0.95 9.88 -12.38
N LEU A 25 0.11 9.88 -13.42
CA LEU A 25 0.45 9.18 -14.66
C LEU A 25 1.57 9.86 -15.43
N THR A 26 1.96 11.07 -15.09
CA THR A 26 3.08 11.71 -15.76
C THR A 26 4.41 11.32 -15.17
N MET A 27 4.43 10.63 -14.01
CA MET A 27 5.67 10.24 -13.39
C MET A 27 6.36 9.18 -14.22
N LYS A 28 7.64 9.32 -14.48
CA LYS A 28 8.32 8.44 -15.40
C LYS A 28 8.92 7.25 -14.75
N ASP A 29 9.24 7.32 -13.50
CA ASP A 29 9.83 6.17 -12.85
C ASP A 29 9.45 6.17 -11.38
N SER A 30 9.88 5.19 -10.64
CA SER A 30 9.50 5.06 -9.25
C SER A 30 10.13 6.13 -8.39
N ALA A 31 11.27 6.64 -8.76
CA ALA A 31 11.89 7.72 -8.01
C ALA A 31 11.07 8.99 -8.07
N GLU A 32 10.54 9.29 -9.24
CA GLU A 32 9.67 10.45 -9.40
C GLU A 32 8.37 10.25 -8.64
N MET A 33 7.81 9.05 -8.74
CA MET A 33 6.56 8.76 -8.06
C MET A 33 6.77 8.89 -6.55
N HIS A 34 7.90 8.45 -6.02
CA HIS A 34 8.19 8.57 -4.61
C HIS A 34 8.22 10.04 -4.18
N LYS A 35 8.85 10.91 -4.96
CA LYS A 35 8.86 12.31 -4.65
C LYS A 35 7.46 12.87 -4.59
N PHE A 36 6.64 12.46 -5.53
CA PHE A 36 5.27 12.94 -5.60
C PHE A 36 4.49 12.50 -4.37
N PHE A 37 4.62 11.25 -3.96
CA PHE A 37 3.90 10.75 -2.81
C PHE A 37 4.43 11.35 -1.49
N VAL A 38 5.70 11.64 -1.39
CA VAL A 38 6.24 12.27 -0.21
C VAL A 38 5.64 13.67 -0.03
N ASP A 39 5.38 14.36 -1.13
CA ASP A 39 4.74 15.66 -1.06
C ASP A 39 3.26 15.57 -0.80
N LEU A 40 2.61 14.54 -1.28
CA LEU A 40 1.18 14.41 -1.23
C LEU A 40 0.69 13.79 0.07
N CYS A 41 1.42 12.87 0.65
CA CYS A 41 0.98 12.07 1.77
C CYS A 41 1.84 12.30 2.98
N SER A 42 1.31 12.06 4.15
CA SER A 42 2.13 12.00 5.32
C SER A 42 2.90 10.70 5.32
N ILE A 43 3.92 10.58 6.14
CA ILE A 43 4.70 9.36 6.23
C ILE A 43 3.83 8.20 6.69
N ASN A 44 2.92 8.42 7.60
CA ASN A 44 2.03 7.35 8.03
C ASN A 44 1.10 6.90 6.94
N GLU A 45 0.64 7.82 6.13
CA GLU A 45 -0.23 7.45 5.01
C GLU A 45 0.56 6.62 4.00
N LEU A 46 1.79 6.99 3.74
CA LEU A 46 2.59 6.24 2.79
C LEU A 46 2.89 4.84 3.35
N HIS A 47 3.17 4.72 4.63
CA HIS A 47 3.34 3.41 5.24
C HIS A 47 2.08 2.55 5.11
N SER A 48 0.92 3.15 5.24
CA SER A 48 -0.34 2.42 5.06
C SER A 48 -0.46 1.88 3.66
N PHE A 49 -0.15 2.68 2.65
CA PHE A 49 -0.19 2.22 1.28
C PHE A 49 0.81 1.09 1.07
N LEU A 50 2.00 1.26 1.63
CA LEU A 50 3.04 0.26 1.48
C LEU A 50 2.60 -1.06 2.10
N HIS A 51 2.01 -1.03 3.29
CA HIS A 51 1.59 -2.25 3.94
C HIS A 51 0.52 -2.97 3.13
N ARG A 52 -0.41 -2.22 2.56
CA ARG A 52 -1.45 -2.84 1.76
C ARG A 52 -0.86 -3.51 0.53
N TRP A 53 0.08 -2.85 -0.12
CA TRP A 53 0.72 -3.44 -1.30
C TRP A 53 1.57 -4.65 -0.92
N GLN A 54 2.26 -4.60 0.22
CA GLN A 54 3.03 -5.74 0.68
C GLN A 54 2.13 -6.94 0.93
N ILE A 55 0.91 -6.70 1.44
CA ILE A 55 -0.05 -7.76 1.65
C ILE A 55 -0.47 -8.36 0.32
N VAL A 56 -0.76 -7.54 -0.67
CA VAL A 56 -1.18 -8.01 -1.99
C VAL A 56 -0.12 -8.94 -2.56
N ARG A 57 1.14 -8.53 -2.50
CA ARG A 57 2.19 -9.34 -3.08
C ARG A 57 2.35 -10.67 -2.34
N ARG A 58 2.16 -10.68 -1.05
CA ARG A 58 2.29 -11.91 -0.27
C ARG A 58 1.10 -12.85 -0.45
N ILE A 59 -0.10 -12.32 -0.63
CA ILE A 59 -1.24 -13.14 -0.96
C ILE A 59 -0.99 -13.82 -2.30
N GLU A 60 -0.42 -13.08 -3.24
CA GLU A 60 -0.13 -13.65 -4.53
C GLU A 60 0.90 -14.76 -4.43
N GLN A 61 1.78 -14.71 -3.46
CA GLN A 61 2.77 -15.76 -3.25
C GLN A 61 2.22 -16.94 -2.47
N GLY A 62 0.97 -16.90 -2.05
CA GLY A 62 0.34 -17.99 -1.34
C GLY A 62 0.62 -18.01 0.14
N LYS A 63 1.03 -16.92 0.73
CA LYS A 63 1.37 -16.90 2.13
C LYS A 63 0.15 -16.85 3.02
N SER A 64 0.23 -17.44 4.20
CA SER A 64 -0.88 -17.41 5.13
C SER A 64 -0.92 -16.08 5.85
N TYR A 65 -2.01 -15.79 6.54
CA TYR A 65 -2.16 -14.55 7.28
C TYR A 65 -1.04 -14.44 8.33
N GLU A 66 -0.72 -15.52 9.00
CA GLU A 66 0.30 -15.49 10.00
C GLU A 66 1.66 -15.17 9.42
N GLU A 67 1.96 -15.74 8.28
CA GLU A 67 3.21 -15.44 7.62
C GLU A 67 3.29 -13.99 7.21
N ILE A 68 2.20 -13.45 6.70
CA ILE A 68 2.16 -12.07 6.26
C ILE A 68 2.40 -11.14 7.43
N ILE A 69 1.72 -11.38 8.55
CA ILE A 69 1.88 -10.54 9.70
C ILE A 69 3.32 -10.59 10.20
N ARG A 70 3.89 -11.79 10.24
CA ARG A 70 5.22 -11.95 10.72
C ARG A 70 6.24 -11.24 9.84
N GLU A 71 6.06 -11.29 8.55
CA GLU A 71 7.01 -10.69 7.65
C GLU A 71 6.93 -9.18 7.58
N ILE A 72 5.75 -8.63 7.73
CA ILE A 72 5.58 -7.19 7.57
C ILE A 72 5.81 -6.47 8.89
N SER A 73 5.47 -7.07 10.00
CA SER A 73 5.64 -6.41 11.26
C SER A 73 6.44 -7.23 12.19
N PRO A 74 7.60 -7.54 11.88
CA PRO A 74 8.35 -8.41 12.70
C PRO A 74 9.04 -7.91 13.88
N ALA A 75 9.89 -7.22 13.71
CA ALA A 75 10.74 -6.96 14.69
C ALA A 75 10.45 -6.05 15.71
N GLU A 76 9.50 -5.36 15.61
CA GLU A 76 9.33 -4.47 16.56
C GLU A 76 9.23 -4.99 17.87
N ASP A 77 8.68 -6.05 18.07
CA ASP A 77 8.53 -6.48 19.32
C ASP A 77 9.67 -6.85 20.04
N GLN A 78 10.63 -7.33 19.53
CA GLN A 78 11.68 -7.71 20.29
C GLN A 78 12.45 -6.69 20.91
N GLY A 79 12.69 -5.71 20.41
CA GLY A 79 13.57 -4.85 20.97
C GLY A 79 13.13 -4.02 22.00
N ASP A 80 11.99 -3.81 22.10
CA ASP A 80 11.66 -2.81 22.92
C ASP A 80 11.47 -3.07 24.29
N LYS A 81 11.42 -4.16 24.72
CA LYS A 81 11.21 -4.35 26.02
C LYS A 81 12.16 -3.63 26.85
N ALA A 82 13.27 -3.50 26.47
CA ALA A 82 14.23 -2.97 27.33
C ALA A 82 14.03 -1.57 27.68
N ASP A 83 13.79 -0.84 26.81
CA ASP A 83 13.74 0.51 27.17
C ASP A 83 12.43 1.01 27.43
N SER A 84 11.57 0.23 27.52
CA SER A 84 10.31 0.75 27.63
C SER A 84 10.17 1.60 28.81
N GLU A 85 10.65 1.23 29.86
CA GLU A 85 10.38 2.01 30.95
C GLU A 85 10.94 3.33 30.93
N SER A 86 11.92 3.45 30.34
CA SER A 86 12.53 4.67 30.51
C SER A 86 11.75 5.82 30.13
N THR A 87 11.16 5.81 29.19
CA THR A 87 10.50 6.97 28.87
C THR A 87 9.20 6.92 28.64
N GLY A 88 8.53 6.46 29.23
CA GLY A 88 7.25 6.42 28.95
C GLY A 88 6.74 7.48 28.16
N ARG A 89 7.12 8.55 28.21
CA ARG A 89 6.51 9.56 27.52
C ARG A 89 6.57 9.53 26.15
N VAL A 90 7.30 8.93 25.62
CA VAL A 90 7.35 8.91 24.29
C VAL A 90 6.16 8.74 23.56
N ARG A 91 5.23 8.58 24.05
CA ARG A 91 4.10 8.37 23.37
C ARG A 91 4.33 7.73 22.18
N GLY A 92 5.06 7.05 21.90
CA GLY A 92 5.29 6.32 20.76
C GLY A 92 4.51 6.47 19.67
N LYS A 93 3.60 6.99 19.80
CA LYS A 93 2.79 7.17 18.75
C LYS A 93 3.07 6.59 17.51
N ALA A 94 3.93 6.78 16.93
CA ALA A 94 4.08 6.33 15.63
C ALA A 94 4.10 4.90 15.44
N ARG A 95 4.58 4.20 16.28
CA ARG A 95 4.65 2.89 16.01
C ARG A 95 3.50 2.14 15.81
N SER A 96 2.46 2.50 16.33
CA SER A 96 1.31 1.68 16.14
C SER A 96 0.89 1.61 14.73
N SER A 97 1.17 2.58 13.97
CA SER A 97 0.64 2.55 12.63
C SER A 97 1.36 1.57 11.78
N THR A 98 2.43 1.00 12.23
CA THR A 98 3.11 0.07 11.38
C THR A 98 2.64 -1.35 11.60
N LYS A 99 1.69 -1.61 12.49
CA LYS A 99 1.26 -2.94 12.64
C LYS A 99 0.20 -3.34 11.68
N VAL A 100 0.24 -4.56 11.20
CA VAL A 100 -0.71 -5.07 10.24
C VAL A 100 -1.60 -6.07 10.94
N SER A 101 -2.90 -5.93 10.86
CA SER A 101 -3.83 -6.81 11.50
C SER A 101 -4.47 -7.76 10.53
N SER A 102 -5.08 -8.82 11.03
CA SER A 102 -5.78 -9.75 10.15
C SER A 102 -6.96 -9.10 9.50
N THR A 103 -7.57 -8.09 10.13
CA THR A 103 -8.66 -7.37 9.51
C THR A 103 -8.16 -6.64 8.28
N THR A 104 -7.00 -6.03 8.36
CA THR A 104 -6.43 -5.34 7.20
C THR A 104 -6.14 -6.33 6.09
N ILE A 105 -5.63 -7.52 6.43
CA ILE A 105 -5.35 -8.51 5.42
C ILE A 105 -6.63 -8.99 4.75
N SER A 106 -7.70 -9.18 5.51
CA SER A 106 -8.97 -9.59 4.92
C SER A 106 -9.48 -8.56 3.98
N ARG A 107 -9.38 -7.28 4.33
CA ARG A 107 -9.85 -6.25 3.48
C ARG A 107 -9.05 -6.21 2.22
N VAL A 108 -7.74 -6.31 2.28
CA VAL A 108 -6.89 -6.29 1.11
C VAL A 108 -7.16 -7.53 0.25
N LYS A 109 -7.41 -8.67 0.88
CA LYS A 109 -7.68 -9.87 0.10
C LYS A 109 -8.96 -9.73 -0.69
N ASN A 110 -9.97 -9.09 -0.14
CA ASN A 110 -11.21 -8.86 -0.89
C ASN A 110 -10.94 -8.01 -2.13
N CYS A 111 -10.07 -7.05 -2.05
CA CYS A 111 -9.71 -6.25 -3.21
C CYS A 111 -8.89 -7.08 -4.20
N TYR A 112 -7.99 -7.92 -3.66
CA TYR A 112 -7.12 -8.71 -4.51
C TYR A 112 -7.91 -9.71 -5.35
N VAL A 113 -8.98 -10.29 -4.80
CA VAL A 113 -9.73 -11.30 -5.56
C VAL A 113 -10.67 -10.69 -6.58
N ASN A 114 -10.88 -9.41 -6.54
CA ASN A 114 -11.76 -8.76 -7.51
C ASN A 114 -11.09 -8.73 -8.87
N PRO A 115 -11.62 -9.43 -9.89
CA PRO A 115 -10.96 -9.49 -11.18
C PRO A 115 -10.87 -8.15 -11.90
N GLU A 116 -11.74 -7.23 -11.53
CA GLU A 116 -11.71 -5.95 -12.17
C GLU A 116 -11.10 -4.88 -11.30
N GLY A 117 -10.51 -5.24 -10.20
CA GLY A 117 -9.93 -4.27 -9.30
C GLY A 117 -8.57 -3.78 -9.71
N GLY A 118 -8.15 -2.72 -9.09
CA GLY A 118 -6.86 -2.10 -9.41
C GLY A 118 -5.68 -2.98 -9.07
N ASP A 119 -5.77 -3.75 -7.96
CA ASP A 119 -4.69 -4.63 -7.60
C ASP A 119 -4.45 -5.66 -8.69
N ARG A 120 -5.52 -6.24 -9.21
CA ARG A 120 -5.37 -7.24 -10.25
C ARG A 120 -4.80 -6.62 -11.53
N THR A 121 -5.24 -5.44 -11.88
CA THR A 121 -4.73 -4.76 -13.05
C THR A 121 -3.23 -4.50 -12.90
N ALA A 122 -2.82 -4.03 -11.75
CA ALA A 122 -1.42 -3.71 -11.51
C ALA A 122 -0.58 -4.98 -11.55
N LEU A 123 -1.04 -6.06 -10.92
CA LEU A 123 -0.29 -7.28 -10.90
C LEU A 123 -0.14 -7.89 -12.27
N ASN A 124 -1.18 -7.85 -13.07
CA ASN A 124 -1.13 -8.40 -14.42
C ASN A 124 -0.12 -7.62 -15.27
N ARG A 125 -0.11 -6.32 -15.15
CA ARG A 125 0.81 -5.52 -15.94
C ARG A 125 2.24 -5.68 -15.47
N LEU A 126 2.47 -5.85 -14.18
CA LEU A 126 3.80 -6.09 -13.70
C LEU A 126 4.35 -7.43 -14.18
N LYS A 127 3.47 -8.44 -14.33
CA LYS A 127 3.90 -9.69 -14.86
C LYS A 127 4.26 -9.57 -16.32
N GLU A 128 3.47 -8.87 -17.09
CA GLU A 128 3.73 -8.68 -18.49
C GLU A 128 5.06 -7.98 -18.71
N ASP A 129 5.35 -6.97 -17.90
CA ASP A 129 6.60 -6.25 -18.02
C ASP A 129 7.79 -7.16 -17.70
N SER A 130 7.64 -8.03 -16.72
CA SER A 130 8.70 -8.92 -16.39
C SER A 130 8.98 -9.91 -17.47
N GLU A 131 7.94 -10.40 -18.11
CA GLU A 131 8.10 -11.35 -19.17
C GLU A 131 8.74 -10.71 -20.38
N GLU A 132 8.39 -9.48 -20.66
CA GLU A 132 9.01 -8.82 -21.77
C GLU A 132 10.46 -8.60 -21.53
N ASN A 133 10.84 -8.24 -20.32
CA ASN A 133 12.24 -8.03 -20.03
C ASN A 133 13.04 -9.32 -20.09
N ASN A 134 12.44 -10.42 -19.73
CA ASN A 134 13.13 -11.66 -19.81
C ASN A 134 13.32 -12.18 -21.22
N ASN A 135 12.51 -11.77 -22.12
CA ASN A 135 12.64 -12.21 -23.48
C ASN A 135 13.63 -11.43 -24.28
N LYS A 136 14.20 -10.40 -23.72
CA LYS A 136 15.21 -9.70 -24.43
C LYS A 136 16.56 -10.09 -24.00
#